data_268c7d30c6f30b0d089febfc5e0553d9
#
_entry.id   268c7d30c6f30b0d089febfc5e0553d9
#
_cell.length_a   1.000
_cell.length_b   1.000
_cell.length_c   1.000
_cell.angle_alpha   90.00
_cell.angle_beta   90.00
_cell.angle_gamma   90.00
#
_symmetry.space_group_name_H-M   'P 1'
#
loop_
_entity.id
_entity.type
_entity.pdbx_description
1 polymer ?
#
loop_
_entity_poly.entity_id
_entity_poly.type
_entity_poly.pdbx_seq_one_letter_code
_entity_poly.pdbx_strand_id
1 'polypeptide(L)'
;MKILITGGAGFIGSHLLEKLLTSNNEILVFDNFLTGKKENIEFHGNFKLIEDDFGTKSSLNLIKEFNPQICFHLAAQSSVVISVDNPLLDFEHNMLQPVQLIKTLLTTDCSKFVFTSSGGTIFGEPNILPTREEDFGGEPESPYGIGKKKLNEIITSMTINSQLSYSILNLSNVYGPRQDPHGEAGVVSIFSNKILKNEKPIIYGDGKQTRDYIYVKDVVNALILSSNVDSNLFLNIGTGVETSVNQLLETIKSEFASDIEPIYKDSRKGELLRSVLNSSKAQKELNWESQFSLNKGIKEVASWLRT
;
A
#
# COMPACT_ATOMS: atom_id res chain seq x y z
N MET A 1 2.22 -23.62 3.25
CA MET A 1 1.38 -22.88 4.22
C MET A 1 0.09 -22.46 3.54
N LYS A 2 -1.00 -22.32 4.32
CA LYS A 2 -2.26 -21.72 3.84
C LYS A 2 -2.22 -20.20 4.03
N ILE A 3 -2.30 -19.46 2.94
CA ILE A 3 -2.18 -18.01 2.92
C ILE A 3 -3.45 -17.39 2.34
N LEU A 4 -4.01 -16.43 3.06
CA LEU A 4 -5.10 -15.58 2.59
C LEU A 4 -4.54 -14.23 2.12
N ILE A 5 -4.96 -13.78 0.94
CA ILE A 5 -4.65 -12.42 0.44
C ILE A 5 -5.97 -11.74 0.09
N THR A 6 -6.28 -10.60 0.68
CA THR A 6 -7.35 -9.72 0.22
C THR A 6 -6.77 -8.58 -0.61
N GLY A 7 -7.38 -8.25 -1.73
CA GLY A 7 -6.85 -7.26 -2.67
C GLY A 7 -5.69 -7.79 -3.51
N GLY A 8 -5.71 -9.11 -3.84
CA GLY A 8 -4.59 -9.76 -4.53
C GLY A 8 -4.46 -9.41 -6.01
N ALA A 9 -5.50 -8.87 -6.66
CA ALA A 9 -5.43 -8.36 -8.04
C ALA A 9 -5.09 -6.86 -8.10
N GLY A 10 -4.96 -6.21 -6.94
CA GLY A 10 -4.51 -4.83 -6.83
C GLY A 10 -3.02 -4.66 -7.13
N PHE A 11 -2.56 -3.41 -7.08
CA PHE A 11 -1.17 -3.05 -7.36
C PHE A 11 -0.17 -3.82 -6.48
N ILE A 12 -0.18 -3.61 -5.17
CA ILE A 12 0.76 -4.28 -4.24
C ILE A 12 0.45 -5.77 -4.14
N GLY A 13 -0.85 -6.13 -4.08
CA GLY A 13 -1.30 -7.51 -3.90
C GLY A 13 -0.85 -8.45 -5.01
N SER A 14 -0.84 -8.02 -6.26
CA SER A 14 -0.41 -8.82 -7.39
C SER A 14 1.10 -9.14 -7.37
N HIS A 15 1.92 -8.19 -6.93
CA HIS A 15 3.36 -8.42 -6.73
C HIS A 15 3.63 -9.36 -5.55
N LEU A 16 2.84 -9.24 -4.47
CA LEU A 16 2.95 -10.15 -3.33
C LEU A 16 2.53 -11.58 -3.74
N LEU A 17 1.39 -11.73 -4.42
CA LEU A 17 0.90 -13.02 -4.90
C LEU A 17 1.94 -13.70 -5.81
N GLU A 18 2.47 -12.97 -6.81
CA GLU A 18 3.52 -13.46 -7.70
C GLU A 18 4.74 -13.99 -6.93
N LYS A 19 5.17 -13.24 -5.91
CA LYS A 19 6.30 -13.64 -5.07
C LYS A 19 5.99 -14.88 -4.22
N LEU A 20 4.82 -14.98 -3.63
CA LEU A 20 4.43 -16.10 -2.79
C LEU A 20 4.21 -17.41 -3.58
N LEU A 21 3.87 -17.31 -4.87
CA LEU A 21 3.74 -18.46 -5.77
C LEU A 21 5.09 -19.11 -6.12
N THR A 22 6.22 -18.46 -5.85
CA THR A 22 7.55 -19.10 -6.02
C THR A 22 7.82 -20.19 -4.98
N SER A 23 6.97 -20.32 -3.97
CA SER A 23 7.06 -21.34 -2.91
C SER A 23 5.82 -22.22 -2.92
N ASN A 24 5.90 -23.41 -2.31
CA ASN A 24 4.77 -24.35 -2.25
C ASN A 24 3.73 -23.92 -1.19
N ASN A 25 2.98 -22.85 -1.51
CA ASN A 25 1.89 -22.33 -0.68
C ASN A 25 0.54 -22.68 -1.30
N GLU A 26 -0.46 -22.91 -0.45
CA GLU A 26 -1.87 -22.92 -0.83
C GLU A 26 -2.44 -21.52 -0.59
N ILE A 27 -2.81 -20.82 -1.67
CA ILE A 27 -3.17 -19.41 -1.59
C ILE A 27 -4.63 -19.22 -1.97
N LEU A 28 -5.38 -18.52 -1.09
CA LEU A 28 -6.73 -18.04 -1.35
C LEU A 28 -6.69 -16.53 -1.51
N VAL A 29 -7.19 -16.04 -2.64
CA VAL A 29 -7.22 -14.62 -2.99
C VAL A 29 -8.66 -14.13 -3.06
N PHE A 30 -8.96 -13.02 -2.40
CA PHE A 30 -10.20 -12.25 -2.59
C PHE A 30 -9.90 -10.93 -3.27
N ASP A 31 -10.63 -10.62 -4.32
CA ASP A 31 -10.63 -9.32 -4.98
C ASP A 31 -12.00 -9.06 -5.62
N ASN A 32 -12.58 -7.90 -5.41
CA ASN A 32 -13.85 -7.52 -6.02
C ASN A 32 -13.67 -6.75 -7.34
N PHE A 33 -12.42 -6.56 -7.77
CA PHE A 33 -12.00 -5.82 -8.97
C PHE A 33 -12.49 -4.36 -9.04
N LEU A 34 -12.80 -3.75 -7.89
CA LEU A 34 -13.12 -2.33 -7.86
C LEU A 34 -11.96 -1.46 -8.36
N THR A 35 -10.73 -1.81 -7.96
CA THR A 35 -9.48 -1.18 -8.42
C THR A 35 -8.46 -2.19 -8.92
N GLY A 36 -8.58 -3.44 -8.52
CA GLY A 36 -7.79 -4.56 -9.02
C GLY A 36 -8.10 -4.87 -10.47
N LYS A 37 -7.15 -5.50 -11.18
CA LYS A 37 -7.30 -5.88 -12.59
C LYS A 37 -6.94 -7.34 -12.78
N LYS A 38 -7.72 -8.06 -13.61
CA LYS A 38 -7.45 -9.49 -13.93
C LYS A 38 -6.08 -9.66 -14.56
N GLU A 39 -5.68 -8.72 -15.42
CA GLU A 39 -4.38 -8.70 -16.10
C GLU A 39 -3.20 -8.67 -15.11
N ASN A 40 -3.38 -8.11 -13.92
CA ASN A 40 -2.35 -8.09 -12.89
C ASN A 40 -2.01 -9.48 -12.33
N ILE A 41 -2.89 -10.46 -12.50
CA ILE A 41 -2.78 -11.83 -11.95
C ILE A 41 -2.89 -12.92 -13.03
N GLU A 42 -2.75 -12.57 -14.31
CA GLU A 42 -2.67 -13.50 -15.44
C GLU A 42 -1.28 -14.16 -15.52
N PHE A 43 -0.86 -14.80 -14.44
CA PHE A 43 0.36 -15.59 -14.42
C PHE A 43 0.06 -17.00 -13.88
N HIS A 44 0.90 -17.96 -14.28
CA HIS A 44 0.72 -19.35 -13.87
C HIS A 44 1.09 -19.53 -12.40
N GLY A 45 0.22 -20.19 -11.66
CA GLY A 45 0.45 -20.50 -10.27
C GLY A 45 -0.74 -21.21 -9.62
N ASN A 46 -0.50 -21.86 -8.50
CA ASN A 46 -1.53 -22.57 -7.75
C ASN A 46 -2.15 -21.66 -6.69
N PHE A 47 -3.19 -20.91 -7.07
CA PHE A 47 -4.01 -20.13 -6.14
C PHE A 47 -5.49 -20.22 -6.52
N LYS A 48 -6.35 -20.04 -5.53
CA LYS A 48 -7.80 -19.93 -5.74
C LYS A 48 -8.20 -18.46 -5.65
N LEU A 49 -8.80 -17.94 -6.72
CA LEU A 49 -9.37 -16.59 -6.77
C LEU A 49 -10.86 -16.65 -6.49
N ILE A 50 -11.31 -15.79 -5.59
CA ILE A 50 -12.73 -15.49 -5.33
C ILE A 50 -12.98 -14.04 -5.74
N GLU A 51 -13.80 -13.89 -6.79
CA GLU A 51 -14.27 -12.58 -7.29
C GLU A 51 -15.46 -12.12 -6.45
N ASP A 52 -15.17 -11.65 -5.25
CA ASP A 52 -16.17 -11.15 -4.29
C ASP A 52 -15.49 -10.21 -3.28
N ASP A 53 -16.31 -9.47 -2.56
CA ASP A 53 -15.85 -8.70 -1.42
C ASP A 53 -15.54 -9.64 -0.24
N PHE A 54 -14.36 -9.48 0.35
CA PHE A 54 -13.92 -10.33 1.47
C PHE A 54 -14.78 -10.17 2.73
N GLY A 55 -15.54 -9.05 2.86
CA GLY A 55 -16.39 -8.74 4.01
C GLY A 55 -17.79 -9.35 3.94
N THR A 56 -18.19 -9.98 2.83
CA THR A 56 -19.51 -10.62 2.73
C THR A 56 -19.59 -11.86 3.63
N LYS A 57 -20.81 -12.20 4.06
CA LYS A 57 -21.03 -13.38 4.91
C LYS A 57 -20.55 -14.68 4.24
N SER A 58 -20.75 -14.81 2.92
CA SER A 58 -20.26 -15.95 2.12
C SER A 58 -18.74 -16.02 2.14
N SER A 59 -18.08 -14.89 1.89
CA SER A 59 -16.61 -14.81 1.87
C SER A 59 -16.00 -15.08 3.24
N LEU A 60 -16.57 -14.54 4.32
CA LEU A 60 -16.12 -14.83 5.69
C LEU A 60 -16.27 -16.32 6.06
N ASN A 61 -17.33 -16.98 5.60
CA ASN A 61 -17.48 -18.43 5.77
C ASN A 61 -16.40 -19.22 5.00
N LEU A 62 -16.13 -18.84 3.74
CA LEU A 62 -15.06 -19.47 2.94
C LEU A 62 -13.68 -19.26 3.58
N ILE A 63 -13.41 -18.09 4.13
CA ILE A 63 -12.16 -17.80 4.86
C ILE A 63 -12.04 -18.72 6.08
N LYS A 64 -13.11 -18.89 6.83
CA LYS A 64 -13.13 -19.78 7.99
C LYS A 64 -12.91 -21.23 7.60
N GLU A 65 -13.55 -21.73 6.53
CA GLU A 65 -13.37 -23.10 5.99
C GLU A 65 -11.95 -23.29 5.45
N PHE A 66 -11.39 -22.30 4.77
CA PHE A 66 -10.02 -22.34 4.27
C PHE A 66 -9.01 -22.45 5.41
N ASN A 67 -9.31 -21.83 6.56
CA ASN A 67 -8.49 -21.85 7.78
C ASN A 67 -7.03 -21.41 7.49
N PRO A 68 -6.80 -20.13 7.13
CA PRO A 68 -5.47 -19.63 6.80
C PRO A 68 -4.55 -19.60 8.01
N GLN A 69 -3.25 -19.81 7.80
CA GLN A 69 -2.21 -19.60 8.81
C GLN A 69 -1.71 -18.16 8.84
N ILE A 70 -1.69 -17.51 7.66
CA ILE A 70 -1.28 -16.11 7.49
C ILE A 70 -2.33 -15.40 6.64
N CYS A 71 -2.67 -14.17 7.03
CA CYS A 71 -3.54 -13.29 6.25
C CYS A 71 -2.79 -12.01 5.90
N PHE A 72 -2.64 -11.72 4.60
CA PHE A 72 -2.23 -10.41 4.08
C PHE A 72 -3.46 -9.62 3.68
N HIS A 73 -3.74 -8.56 4.40
CA HIS A 73 -4.87 -7.69 4.13
C HIS A 73 -4.41 -6.42 3.41
N LEU A 74 -4.62 -6.41 2.09
CA LEU A 74 -4.21 -5.35 1.18
C LEU A 74 -5.41 -4.67 0.49
N ALA A 75 -6.60 -5.29 0.57
CA ALA A 75 -7.82 -4.69 0.06
C ALA A 75 -8.14 -3.40 0.83
N ALA A 76 -8.38 -2.33 0.11
CA ALA A 76 -8.78 -1.04 0.67
C ALA A 76 -9.40 -0.16 -0.42
N GLN A 77 -10.34 0.69 -0.03
CA GLN A 77 -10.58 1.93 -0.76
C GLN A 77 -9.39 2.86 -0.44
N SER A 78 -8.56 3.20 -1.44
CA SER A 78 -7.29 3.92 -1.23
C SER A 78 -7.33 5.40 -1.63
N SER A 79 -8.43 5.87 -2.18
CA SER A 79 -8.59 7.24 -2.64
C SER A 79 -8.99 8.18 -1.49
N VAL A 80 -8.12 9.15 -1.21
CA VAL A 80 -8.43 10.24 -0.27
C VAL A 80 -9.63 11.05 -0.76
N VAL A 81 -9.73 11.33 -2.07
CA VAL A 81 -10.85 12.10 -2.65
C VAL A 81 -12.16 11.34 -2.47
N ILE A 82 -12.20 10.04 -2.81
CA ILE A 82 -13.41 9.22 -2.62
C ILE A 82 -13.80 9.18 -1.13
N SER A 83 -12.83 9.14 -0.21
CA SER A 83 -13.15 9.15 1.23
C SER A 83 -13.83 10.44 1.70
N VAL A 84 -13.52 11.57 1.06
CA VAL A 84 -14.16 12.86 1.34
C VAL A 84 -15.56 12.92 0.69
N ASP A 85 -15.68 12.46 -0.55
CA ASP A 85 -16.95 12.49 -1.30
C ASP A 85 -17.96 11.46 -0.78
N ASN A 86 -17.48 10.30 -0.33
CA ASN A 86 -18.32 9.22 0.21
C ASN A 86 -17.68 8.55 1.45
N PRO A 87 -17.71 9.21 2.61
CA PRO A 87 -17.09 8.69 3.82
C PRO A 87 -17.75 7.41 4.36
N LEU A 88 -19.00 7.13 4.04
CA LEU A 88 -19.68 5.89 4.44
C LEU A 88 -19.10 4.69 3.70
N LEU A 89 -18.85 4.82 2.40
CA LEU A 89 -18.18 3.79 1.59
C LEU A 89 -16.78 3.52 2.12
N ASP A 90 -16.02 4.58 2.41
CA ASP A 90 -14.68 4.46 2.99
C ASP A 90 -14.71 3.72 4.33
N PHE A 91 -15.64 4.10 5.22
CA PHE A 91 -15.79 3.45 6.52
C PHE A 91 -16.16 1.97 6.39
N GLU A 92 -17.04 1.62 5.47
CA GLU A 92 -17.43 0.23 5.22
C GLU A 92 -16.23 -0.61 4.79
N HIS A 93 -15.51 -0.18 3.76
CA HIS A 93 -14.39 -0.95 3.18
C HIS A 93 -13.13 -0.92 4.05
N ASN A 94 -12.83 0.21 4.68
CA ASN A 94 -11.58 0.41 5.41
C ASN A 94 -11.68 0.17 6.93
N MET A 95 -12.88 0.01 7.48
CA MET A 95 -13.10 -0.19 8.91
C MET A 95 -13.97 -1.40 9.21
N LEU A 96 -15.24 -1.40 8.75
CA LEU A 96 -16.21 -2.40 9.15
C LEU A 96 -15.83 -3.80 8.65
N GLN A 97 -15.53 -3.92 7.37
CA GLN A 97 -15.17 -5.21 6.76
C GLN A 97 -13.85 -5.77 7.31
N PRO A 98 -12.75 -4.99 7.48
CA PRO A 98 -11.54 -5.46 8.15
C PRO A 98 -11.78 -5.95 9.59
N VAL A 99 -12.63 -5.27 10.35
CA VAL A 99 -13.01 -5.71 11.71
C VAL A 99 -13.73 -7.06 11.68
N GLN A 100 -14.64 -7.28 10.72
CA GLN A 100 -15.31 -8.57 10.53
C GLN A 100 -14.34 -9.67 10.10
N LEU A 101 -13.38 -9.35 9.23
CA LEU A 101 -12.30 -10.26 8.85
C LEU A 101 -11.47 -10.69 10.05
N ILE A 102 -10.97 -9.75 10.85
CA ILE A 102 -10.18 -10.03 12.06
C ILE A 102 -10.99 -10.92 13.02
N LYS A 103 -12.27 -10.58 13.26
CA LYS A 103 -13.16 -11.38 14.10
C LYS A 103 -13.28 -12.83 13.59
N THR A 104 -13.32 -13.01 12.28
CA THR A 104 -13.36 -14.35 11.65
C THR A 104 -12.03 -15.07 11.84
N LEU A 105 -10.89 -14.41 11.59
CA LEU A 105 -9.55 -14.98 11.75
C LEU A 105 -9.27 -15.43 13.20
N LEU A 106 -9.77 -14.71 14.18
CA LEU A 106 -9.69 -15.10 15.59
C LEU A 106 -10.40 -16.43 15.93
N THR A 107 -11.21 -16.97 15.02
CA THR A 107 -11.87 -18.29 15.16
C THR A 107 -11.20 -19.39 14.29
N THR A 108 -10.05 -19.10 13.72
CA THR A 108 -9.25 -19.99 12.85
C THR A 108 -7.87 -20.22 13.46
N ASP A 109 -7.04 -21.05 12.80
CA ASP A 109 -5.63 -21.25 13.18
C ASP A 109 -4.70 -20.13 12.67
N CYS A 110 -5.26 -18.99 12.25
CA CYS A 110 -4.47 -17.87 11.78
C CYS A 110 -3.59 -17.31 12.90
N SER A 111 -2.28 -17.37 12.72
CA SER A 111 -1.31 -16.88 13.69
C SER A 111 -0.76 -15.49 13.35
N LYS A 112 -0.94 -15.04 12.09
CA LYS A 112 -0.37 -13.76 11.64
C LYS A 112 -1.32 -12.99 10.72
N PHE A 113 -1.58 -11.74 11.09
CA PHE A 113 -2.32 -10.76 10.29
C PHE A 113 -1.37 -9.63 9.86
N VAL A 114 -1.11 -9.53 8.56
CA VAL A 114 -0.26 -8.48 7.99
C VAL A 114 -1.14 -7.45 7.30
N PHE A 115 -1.06 -6.20 7.74
CA PHE A 115 -1.90 -5.10 7.29
C PHE A 115 -1.08 -3.94 6.72
N THR A 116 -1.51 -3.41 5.57
CA THR A 116 -0.94 -2.20 4.99
C THR A 116 -1.71 -0.97 5.46
N SER A 117 -1.05 -0.15 6.26
CA SER A 117 -1.49 1.17 6.66
C SER A 117 -0.83 2.25 5.80
N SER A 118 -1.10 3.51 6.06
CA SER A 118 -0.64 4.62 5.23
C SER A 118 0.22 5.60 6.03
N GLY A 119 1.54 5.49 5.91
CA GLY A 119 2.47 6.41 6.55
C GLY A 119 2.40 7.85 6.03
N GLY A 120 1.86 8.03 4.84
CA GLY A 120 1.62 9.37 4.28
C GLY A 120 0.38 10.09 4.81
N THR A 121 -0.48 9.42 5.60
CA THR A 121 -1.76 10.01 6.04
C THR A 121 -2.03 9.90 7.53
N ILE A 122 -1.58 8.83 8.21
CA ILE A 122 -1.95 8.57 9.61
C ILE A 122 -1.28 9.50 10.62
N PHE A 123 -0.16 10.11 10.27
CA PHE A 123 0.60 11.00 11.16
C PHE A 123 0.17 12.46 11.09
N GLY A 124 -0.73 12.84 10.17
CA GLY A 124 -1.08 14.23 9.92
C GLY A 124 0.12 15.06 9.46
N GLU A 125 0.13 16.37 9.73
CA GLU A 125 1.29 17.22 9.47
C GLU A 125 2.41 16.89 10.48
N PRO A 126 3.55 16.34 10.03
CA PRO A 126 4.58 15.88 10.95
C PRO A 126 5.41 17.03 11.53
N ASN A 127 5.62 16.99 12.85
CA ASN A 127 6.49 17.96 13.53
C ASN A 127 7.98 17.59 13.40
N ILE A 128 8.28 16.32 13.20
CA ILE A 128 9.64 15.76 13.11
C ILE A 128 9.76 14.96 11.83
N LEU A 129 10.81 15.17 11.09
CA LEU A 129 11.13 14.46 9.85
C LEU A 129 12.58 13.93 9.88
N PRO A 130 12.83 12.71 9.44
CA PRO A 130 11.85 11.67 9.03
C PRO A 130 10.96 11.21 10.19
N THR A 131 9.65 11.01 9.94
CA THR A 131 8.63 10.66 10.95
C THR A 131 8.83 9.23 11.46
N ARG A 132 8.90 9.05 12.77
CA ARG A 132 8.97 7.74 13.44
C ARG A 132 7.57 7.24 13.79
N GLU A 133 7.49 5.97 14.17
CA GLU A 133 6.24 5.32 14.57
C GLU A 133 5.60 5.94 15.81
N GLU A 134 6.39 6.52 16.70
CA GLU A 134 5.95 7.23 17.91
C GLU A 134 5.66 8.73 17.71
N ASP A 135 6.02 9.30 16.55
CA ASP A 135 5.89 10.74 16.29
C ASP A 135 4.47 11.07 15.75
N PHE A 136 3.46 10.96 16.58
CA PHE A 136 2.11 11.38 16.23
C PHE A 136 2.01 12.91 16.23
N GLY A 137 2.46 13.55 15.12
CA GLY A 137 2.57 15.00 15.02
C GLY A 137 1.25 15.73 14.90
N GLY A 138 0.24 15.12 14.30
CA GLY A 138 -1.07 15.71 14.08
C GLY A 138 -2.17 14.69 13.93
N GLU A 139 -3.39 15.17 13.77
CA GLU A 139 -4.52 14.31 13.39
C GLU A 139 -4.61 14.22 11.85
N PRO A 140 -4.94 13.03 11.31
CA PRO A 140 -5.21 12.89 9.89
C PRO A 140 -6.32 13.84 9.43
N GLU A 141 -6.15 14.49 8.28
CA GLU A 141 -7.14 15.46 7.77
C GLU A 141 -8.26 14.82 6.95
N SER A 142 -8.07 13.59 6.46
CA SER A 142 -9.04 12.90 5.60
C SER A 142 -9.73 11.74 6.31
N PRO A 143 -10.99 11.40 5.94
CA PRO A 143 -11.68 10.21 6.43
C PRO A 143 -10.85 8.95 6.24
N TYR A 144 -10.19 8.79 5.09
CA TYR A 144 -9.27 7.69 4.82
C TYR A 144 -8.13 7.59 5.86
N GLY A 145 -7.44 8.71 6.12
CA GLY A 145 -6.34 8.73 7.10
C GLY A 145 -6.83 8.45 8.52
N ILE A 146 -7.97 9.02 8.90
CA ILE A 146 -8.62 8.76 10.20
C ILE A 146 -8.98 7.27 10.31
N GLY A 147 -9.60 6.69 9.27
CA GLY A 147 -9.98 5.28 9.20
C GLY A 147 -8.77 4.36 9.37
N LYS A 148 -7.69 4.60 8.61
CA LYS A 148 -6.44 3.81 8.71
C LYS A 148 -5.81 3.90 10.11
N LYS A 149 -5.73 5.11 10.70
CA LYS A 149 -5.22 5.31 12.06
C LYS A 149 -6.06 4.55 13.08
N LYS A 150 -7.39 4.64 12.99
CA LYS A 150 -8.30 3.96 13.92
C LYS A 150 -8.31 2.44 13.73
N LEU A 151 -8.17 1.95 12.51
CA LEU A 151 -8.05 0.50 12.29
C LEU A 151 -6.75 -0.05 12.90
N ASN A 152 -5.63 0.68 12.88
CA ASN A 152 -4.40 0.29 13.58
C ASN A 152 -4.67 0.07 15.09
N GLU A 153 -5.39 0.99 15.74
CA GLU A 153 -5.76 0.89 17.15
C GLU A 153 -6.71 -0.32 17.42
N ILE A 154 -7.68 -0.54 16.54
CA ILE A 154 -8.63 -1.65 16.62
C ILE A 154 -7.92 -2.99 16.45
N ILE A 155 -7.03 -3.15 15.46
CA ILE A 155 -6.21 -4.37 15.27
C ILE A 155 -5.49 -4.69 16.59
N THR A 156 -4.78 -3.70 17.14
CA THR A 156 -4.05 -3.86 18.39
C THR A 156 -4.97 -4.32 19.52
N SER A 157 -6.14 -3.70 19.68
CA SER A 157 -7.10 -4.02 20.74
C SER A 157 -7.72 -5.42 20.58
N MET A 158 -8.12 -5.79 19.34
CA MET A 158 -8.79 -7.08 19.08
C MET A 158 -7.87 -8.28 19.21
N THR A 159 -6.56 -8.09 19.07
CA THR A 159 -5.58 -9.18 19.14
C THR A 159 -4.94 -9.34 20.51
N ILE A 160 -5.25 -8.47 21.47
CA ILE A 160 -4.79 -8.62 22.86
C ILE A 160 -5.21 -9.98 23.40
N ASN A 161 -4.26 -10.71 23.98
CA ASN A 161 -4.47 -12.04 24.58
C ASN A 161 -4.99 -13.12 23.60
N SER A 162 -4.81 -12.92 22.29
CA SER A 162 -5.11 -13.92 21.27
C SER A 162 -3.83 -14.58 20.73
N GLN A 163 -3.98 -15.69 20.00
CA GLN A 163 -2.88 -16.29 19.25
C GLN A 163 -2.56 -15.53 17.95
N LEU A 164 -3.43 -14.62 17.52
CA LEU A 164 -3.24 -13.83 16.30
C LEU A 164 -2.30 -12.68 16.58
N SER A 165 -1.07 -12.75 16.10
CA SER A 165 -0.15 -11.61 16.08
C SER A 165 -0.40 -10.74 14.85
N TYR A 166 0.03 -9.48 14.90
CA TYR A 166 -0.12 -8.57 13.77
C TYR A 166 1.21 -7.96 13.31
N SER A 167 1.24 -7.58 12.03
CA SER A 167 2.23 -6.67 11.47
C SER A 167 1.50 -5.53 10.76
N ILE A 168 1.52 -4.35 11.33
CA ILE A 168 1.00 -3.12 10.72
C ILE A 168 2.16 -2.40 10.05
N LEU A 169 2.13 -2.30 8.72
CA LEU A 169 3.16 -1.62 7.93
C LEU A 169 2.61 -0.29 7.39
N ASN A 170 3.15 0.80 7.91
CA ASN A 170 2.82 2.16 7.47
C ASN A 170 3.66 2.48 6.22
N LEU A 171 3.05 2.40 5.05
CA LEU A 171 3.75 2.56 3.79
C LEU A 171 3.92 4.04 3.44
N SER A 172 5.09 4.41 2.94
CA SER A 172 5.31 5.68 2.24
C SER A 172 4.66 5.64 0.83
N ASN A 173 5.03 6.55 -0.07
CA ASN A 173 4.44 6.62 -1.40
C ASN A 173 4.93 5.48 -2.30
N VAL A 174 4.20 4.37 -2.31
CA VAL A 174 4.55 3.18 -3.09
C VAL A 174 4.37 3.44 -4.58
N TYR A 175 5.35 3.01 -5.40
CA TYR A 175 5.28 3.08 -6.85
C TYR A 175 5.84 1.82 -7.52
N GLY A 176 5.46 1.56 -8.77
CA GLY A 176 5.94 0.41 -9.53
C GLY A 176 5.03 0.01 -10.69
N PRO A 177 5.40 -1.06 -11.43
CA PRO A 177 4.53 -1.68 -12.41
C PRO A 177 3.16 -2.06 -11.87
N ARG A 178 2.14 -2.13 -12.72
CA ARG A 178 0.74 -2.45 -12.37
C ARG A 178 0.01 -1.40 -11.53
N GLN A 179 0.65 -0.24 -11.24
CA GLN A 179 -0.06 0.88 -10.60
C GLN A 179 -0.94 1.60 -11.63
N ASP A 180 -2.26 1.68 -11.36
CA ASP A 180 -3.21 2.32 -12.27
C ASP A 180 -2.95 3.84 -12.36
N PRO A 181 -2.76 4.40 -13.58
CA PRO A 181 -2.56 5.85 -13.76
C PRO A 181 -3.86 6.67 -13.72
N HIS A 182 -5.05 6.02 -13.70
CA HIS A 182 -6.34 6.69 -13.86
C HIS A 182 -7.11 6.94 -12.56
N GLY A 183 -6.69 6.32 -11.44
CA GLY A 183 -7.30 6.53 -10.13
C GLY A 183 -6.58 7.60 -9.32
N GLU A 184 -6.64 7.50 -8.01
CA GLU A 184 -5.71 8.19 -7.10
C GLU A 184 -4.32 7.53 -7.20
N ALA A 185 -3.88 7.40 -8.43
CA ALA A 185 -2.60 6.82 -8.74
C ALA A 185 -1.49 7.68 -8.15
N GLY A 186 -0.46 7.00 -7.72
CA GLY A 186 0.77 7.69 -7.37
C GLY A 186 1.26 8.53 -8.53
N VAL A 187 1.78 9.69 -8.21
CA VAL A 187 2.29 10.67 -9.20
C VAL A 187 3.29 10.05 -10.20
N VAL A 188 4.04 9.01 -9.79
CA VAL A 188 4.96 8.28 -10.67
C VAL A 188 4.22 7.64 -11.85
N SER A 189 3.13 6.92 -11.58
CA SER A 189 2.33 6.27 -12.62
C SER A 189 1.69 7.30 -13.55
N ILE A 190 1.12 8.38 -12.99
CA ILE A 190 0.50 9.47 -13.77
C ILE A 190 1.52 10.13 -14.70
N PHE A 191 2.69 10.54 -14.18
CA PHE A 191 3.69 11.25 -14.96
C PHE A 191 4.32 10.36 -16.03
N SER A 192 4.66 9.11 -15.67
CA SER A 192 5.23 8.16 -16.62
C SER A 192 4.30 7.88 -17.80
N ASN A 193 2.99 7.66 -17.53
CA ASN A 193 2.01 7.46 -18.59
C ASN A 193 1.80 8.69 -19.47
N LYS A 194 1.76 9.90 -18.88
CA LYS A 194 1.63 11.14 -19.65
C LYS A 194 2.83 11.37 -20.56
N ILE A 195 4.03 11.21 -20.02
CA ILE A 195 5.26 11.36 -20.82
C ILE A 195 5.32 10.33 -21.94
N LEU A 196 4.99 9.06 -21.68
CA LEU A 196 4.93 8.01 -22.69
C LEU A 196 3.96 8.36 -23.83
N LYS A 197 2.82 8.98 -23.50
CA LYS A 197 1.80 9.43 -24.47
C LYS A 197 2.10 10.79 -25.11
N ASN A 198 3.27 11.38 -24.84
CA ASN A 198 3.63 12.73 -25.27
C ASN A 198 2.64 13.81 -24.76
N GLU A 199 2.09 13.63 -23.57
CA GLU A 199 1.18 14.54 -22.88
C GLU A 199 1.89 15.30 -21.77
N LYS A 200 1.49 16.56 -21.50
CA LYS A 200 2.06 17.36 -20.42
C LYS A 200 1.60 16.88 -19.04
N PRO A 201 2.52 16.54 -18.12
CA PRO A 201 2.17 16.32 -16.71
C PRO A 201 1.62 17.60 -16.06
N ILE A 202 0.74 17.44 -15.08
CA ILE A 202 0.21 18.56 -14.30
C ILE A 202 0.83 18.53 -12.92
N ILE A 203 1.48 19.63 -12.51
CA ILE A 203 1.99 19.85 -11.16
C ILE A 203 1.07 20.83 -10.45
N TYR A 204 0.59 20.45 -9.27
CA TYR A 204 -0.18 21.33 -8.41
C TYR A 204 0.77 22.05 -7.45
N GLY A 205 0.60 23.39 -7.30
CA GLY A 205 1.54 24.25 -6.60
C GLY A 205 2.82 24.49 -7.40
N ASP A 206 3.93 24.74 -6.71
CA ASP A 206 5.25 25.00 -7.30
C ASP A 206 6.13 23.74 -7.48
N GLY A 207 5.59 22.56 -7.12
CA GLY A 207 6.28 21.28 -7.24
C GLY A 207 7.39 21.05 -6.22
N LYS A 208 7.50 21.88 -5.18
CA LYS A 208 8.49 21.72 -4.10
C LYS A 208 8.02 20.80 -2.97
N GLN A 209 6.74 20.46 -2.93
CA GLN A 209 6.24 19.48 -1.97
C GLN A 209 6.99 18.14 -2.13
N THR A 210 7.38 17.53 -1.02
CA THR A 210 8.22 16.34 -1.00
C THR A 210 7.45 15.11 -0.54
N ARG A 211 7.85 13.95 -1.08
CA ARG A 211 7.37 12.63 -0.68
C ARG A 211 8.55 11.66 -0.59
N ASP A 212 8.34 10.62 0.17
CA ASP A 212 9.21 9.44 0.24
C ASP A 212 8.64 8.38 -0.72
N TYR A 213 9.33 8.14 -1.83
CA TYR A 213 8.91 7.19 -2.86
C TYR A 213 9.60 5.85 -2.68
N ILE A 214 8.80 4.81 -2.40
CA ILE A 214 9.30 3.44 -2.21
C ILE A 214 8.85 2.51 -3.34
N TYR A 215 9.77 1.69 -3.82
CA TYR A 215 9.47 0.74 -4.90
C TYR A 215 8.70 -0.47 -4.38
N VAL A 216 7.71 -0.94 -5.16
CA VAL A 216 6.76 -1.98 -4.73
C VAL A 216 7.43 -3.29 -4.32
N LYS A 217 8.56 -3.69 -4.94
CA LYS A 217 9.26 -4.93 -4.54
C LYS A 217 9.90 -4.82 -3.15
N ASP A 218 10.31 -3.63 -2.72
CA ASP A 218 10.81 -3.41 -1.36
C ASP A 218 9.67 -3.54 -0.33
N VAL A 219 8.48 -3.04 -0.67
CA VAL A 219 7.28 -3.22 0.15
C VAL A 219 6.89 -4.70 0.26
N VAL A 220 6.88 -5.42 -0.86
CA VAL A 220 6.59 -6.87 -0.87
C VAL A 220 7.59 -7.64 0.00
N ASN A 221 8.86 -7.28 -0.06
CA ASN A 221 9.87 -7.87 0.81
C ASN A 221 9.59 -7.61 2.30
N ALA A 222 9.22 -6.37 2.66
CA ALA A 222 8.82 -6.03 4.04
C ALA A 222 7.59 -6.82 4.51
N LEU A 223 6.58 -6.97 3.65
CA LEU A 223 5.38 -7.78 3.95
C LEU A 223 5.75 -9.22 4.27
N ILE A 224 6.59 -9.86 3.45
CA ILE A 224 7.00 -11.25 3.63
C ILE A 224 7.87 -11.40 4.88
N LEU A 225 8.85 -10.52 5.09
CA LEU A 225 9.71 -10.57 6.28
C LEU A 225 8.89 -10.41 7.56
N SER A 226 7.95 -9.46 7.58
CA SER A 226 7.10 -9.20 8.74
C SER A 226 6.14 -10.34 9.06
N SER A 227 5.76 -11.15 8.06
CA SER A 227 4.89 -12.31 8.24
C SER A 227 5.59 -13.50 8.93
N ASN A 228 6.92 -13.51 8.95
CA ASN A 228 7.73 -14.55 9.58
C ASN A 228 8.14 -14.22 11.03
N VAL A 229 7.68 -13.09 11.57
CA VAL A 229 7.97 -12.67 12.94
C VAL A 229 6.74 -12.90 13.81
N ASP A 230 6.88 -13.70 14.86
CA ASP A 230 5.75 -14.07 15.74
C ASP A 230 5.22 -12.92 16.61
N SER A 231 6.05 -11.90 16.88
CA SER A 231 5.66 -10.73 17.68
C SER A 231 4.80 -9.73 16.90
N ASN A 232 4.09 -8.90 17.64
CA ASN A 232 3.35 -7.77 17.11
C ASN A 232 4.31 -6.68 16.59
N LEU A 233 4.08 -6.22 15.38
CA LEU A 233 4.90 -5.20 14.73
C LEU A 233 4.05 -4.00 14.31
N PHE A 234 4.59 -2.79 14.55
CA PHE A 234 4.10 -1.54 14.02
C PHE A 234 5.30 -0.80 13.45
N LEU A 235 5.41 -0.75 12.12
CA LEU A 235 6.62 -0.36 11.41
C LEU A 235 6.33 0.64 10.29
N ASN A 236 7.20 1.61 10.15
CA ASN A 236 7.27 2.47 8.97
C ASN A 236 8.10 1.80 7.87
N ILE A 237 7.57 1.81 6.66
CA ILE A 237 8.19 1.25 5.46
C ILE A 237 8.34 2.35 4.42
N GLY A 238 9.52 2.92 4.34
CA GLY A 238 9.91 3.99 3.45
C GLY A 238 11.42 3.98 3.19
N THR A 239 11.87 4.85 2.31
CA THR A 239 13.30 4.98 1.99
C THR A 239 14.03 5.94 2.92
N GLY A 240 13.29 6.81 3.62
CA GLY A 240 13.86 7.91 4.40
C GLY A 240 14.38 9.07 3.55
N VAL A 241 14.13 9.06 2.24
CA VAL A 241 14.61 10.08 1.30
C VAL A 241 13.47 10.94 0.80
N GLU A 242 13.55 12.24 1.05
CA GLU A 242 12.62 13.22 0.49
C GLU A 242 12.94 13.50 -0.97
N THR A 243 11.95 13.41 -1.82
CA THR A 243 12.03 13.80 -3.23
C THR A 243 10.91 14.74 -3.57
N SER A 244 11.22 15.92 -4.13
CA SER A 244 10.20 16.87 -4.58
C SER A 244 9.52 16.38 -5.86
N VAL A 245 8.29 16.86 -6.11
CA VAL A 245 7.56 16.54 -7.34
C VAL A 245 8.34 16.98 -8.59
N ASN A 246 9.05 18.10 -8.51
CA ASN A 246 9.93 18.56 -9.61
C ASN A 246 11.09 17.59 -9.85
N GLN A 247 11.81 17.18 -8.79
CA GLN A 247 12.91 16.20 -8.90
C GLN A 247 12.42 14.85 -9.45
N LEU A 248 11.25 14.39 -9.00
CA LEU A 248 10.62 13.19 -9.53
C LEU A 248 10.36 13.31 -11.04
N LEU A 249 9.77 14.44 -11.48
CA LEU A 249 9.49 14.66 -12.89
C LEU A 249 10.77 14.64 -13.71
N GLU A 250 11.84 15.31 -13.29
CA GLU A 250 13.13 15.30 -13.99
C GLU A 250 13.73 13.89 -14.07
N THR A 251 13.60 13.08 -13.02
CA THR A 251 14.02 11.67 -13.05
C THR A 251 13.26 10.87 -14.09
N ILE A 252 11.94 11.05 -14.18
CA ILE A 252 11.09 10.39 -15.18
C ILE A 252 11.43 10.88 -16.58
N LYS A 253 11.53 12.21 -16.80
CA LYS A 253 11.93 12.80 -18.09
C LYS A 253 13.25 12.21 -18.59
N SER A 254 14.24 12.12 -17.71
CA SER A 254 15.54 11.53 -18.05
C SER A 254 15.44 10.08 -18.53
N GLU A 255 14.64 9.23 -17.86
CA GLU A 255 14.47 7.81 -18.23
C GLU A 255 13.73 7.64 -19.56
N PHE A 256 12.77 8.52 -19.87
CA PHE A 256 12.01 8.49 -21.11
C PHE A 256 12.65 9.30 -22.25
N ALA A 257 13.79 9.94 -22.00
CA ALA A 257 14.44 10.88 -22.94
C ALA A 257 13.46 11.95 -23.46
N SER A 258 12.70 12.57 -22.55
CA SER A 258 11.62 13.50 -22.86
C SER A 258 11.94 14.93 -22.41
N ASP A 259 11.63 15.90 -23.25
CA ASP A 259 11.77 17.34 -22.97
C ASP A 259 10.42 18.01 -22.66
N ILE A 260 9.39 17.21 -22.38
CA ILE A 260 8.03 17.73 -22.13
C ILE A 260 8.04 18.57 -20.84
N GLU A 261 7.61 19.83 -20.95
CA GLU A 261 7.44 20.73 -19.80
C GLU A 261 6.07 20.52 -19.15
N PRO A 262 5.99 20.54 -17.79
CA PRO A 262 4.73 20.39 -17.07
C PRO A 262 3.84 21.62 -17.22
N ILE A 263 2.56 21.43 -16.87
CA ILE A 263 1.62 22.52 -16.62
C ILE A 263 1.50 22.69 -15.12
N TYR A 264 1.77 23.90 -14.61
CA TYR A 264 1.55 24.24 -13.22
C TYR A 264 0.12 24.74 -13.01
N LYS A 265 -0.54 24.27 -11.92
CA LYS A 265 -1.87 24.68 -11.48
C LYS A 265 -1.83 25.09 -10.02
N ASP A 266 -2.90 25.71 -9.54
CA ASP A 266 -3.03 26.08 -8.13
C ASP A 266 -2.84 24.86 -7.21
N SER A 267 -2.23 25.10 -6.04
CA SER A 267 -2.02 24.06 -5.02
C SER A 267 -3.33 23.46 -4.54
N ARG A 268 -3.30 22.16 -4.21
CA ARG A 268 -4.45 21.48 -3.63
C ARG A 268 -4.60 21.88 -2.16
N LYS A 269 -5.83 22.17 -1.75
CA LYS A 269 -6.12 22.45 -0.33
C LYS A 269 -5.91 21.18 0.51
N GLY A 270 -5.24 21.31 1.66
CA GLY A 270 -4.99 20.19 2.56
C GLY A 270 -3.88 19.22 2.07
N GLU A 271 -3.07 19.61 1.08
CA GLU A 271 -1.93 18.80 0.66
C GLU A 271 -0.75 19.00 1.60
N LEU A 272 -0.24 17.92 2.21
CA LEU A 272 0.96 17.95 3.05
C LEU A 272 2.16 18.49 2.26
N LEU A 273 2.92 19.40 2.84
CA LEU A 273 4.12 19.95 2.21
C LEU A 273 5.26 18.94 2.21
N ARG A 274 5.44 18.20 3.29
CA ARG A 274 6.53 17.24 3.44
C ARG A 274 6.03 15.92 4.05
N SER A 275 6.50 14.80 3.51
CA SER A 275 6.20 13.48 4.05
C SER A 275 7.36 12.53 3.77
N VAL A 276 8.02 12.08 4.82
CA VAL A 276 9.14 11.10 4.78
C VAL A 276 9.14 10.27 6.05
N LEU A 277 9.33 8.96 5.93
CA LEU A 277 9.28 8.01 7.04
C LEU A 277 10.67 7.61 7.53
N ASN A 278 10.80 7.42 8.84
CA ASN A 278 11.97 6.79 9.44
C ASN A 278 11.72 5.28 9.55
N SER A 279 12.49 4.48 8.83
CA SER A 279 12.36 3.03 8.78
C SER A 279 13.42 2.29 9.63
N SER A 280 14.10 2.98 10.55
CA SER A 280 15.14 2.34 11.41
C SER A 280 14.60 1.21 12.27
N LYS A 281 13.32 1.26 12.65
CA LYS A 281 12.68 0.17 13.38
C LYS A 281 12.47 -1.06 12.50
N ALA A 282 12.06 -0.89 11.23
CA ALA A 282 11.98 -2.00 10.29
C ALA A 282 13.36 -2.63 10.01
N GLN A 283 14.40 -1.82 9.89
CA GLN A 283 15.77 -2.32 9.78
C GLN A 283 16.16 -3.18 11.00
N LYS A 284 15.87 -2.73 12.20
CA LYS A 284 16.19 -3.44 13.44
C LYS A 284 15.38 -4.73 13.62
N GLU A 285 14.06 -4.67 13.42
CA GLU A 285 13.15 -5.79 13.73
C GLU A 285 13.10 -6.84 12.61
N LEU A 286 13.33 -6.45 11.35
CA LEU A 286 13.21 -7.32 10.18
C LEU A 286 14.54 -7.52 9.44
N ASN A 287 15.61 -6.83 9.81
CA ASN A 287 16.82 -6.69 8.98
C ASN A 287 16.47 -6.24 7.55
N TRP A 288 15.48 -5.33 7.45
CA TRP A 288 14.94 -4.82 6.18
C TRP A 288 15.47 -3.43 5.87
N GLU A 289 15.85 -3.23 4.62
CA GLU A 289 16.16 -1.92 4.04
C GLU A 289 15.68 -1.86 2.58
N SER A 290 15.41 -0.65 2.07
CA SER A 290 15.05 -0.47 0.68
C SER A 290 16.25 -0.75 -0.23
N GLN A 291 16.04 -1.56 -1.28
CA GLN A 291 17.09 -1.99 -2.23
C GLN A 291 17.04 -1.22 -3.56
N PHE A 292 15.95 -0.49 -3.79
CA PHE A 292 15.72 0.26 -5.02
C PHE A 292 15.89 1.75 -4.80
N SER A 293 16.88 2.35 -5.47
CA SER A 293 16.89 3.81 -5.63
C SER A 293 15.74 4.26 -6.53
N LEU A 294 15.34 5.53 -6.45
CA LEU A 294 14.27 6.09 -7.31
C LEU A 294 14.57 5.86 -8.79
N ASN A 295 15.80 6.14 -9.25
CA ASN A 295 16.22 5.94 -10.63
C ASN A 295 16.07 4.49 -11.09
N LYS A 296 16.48 3.51 -10.25
CA LYS A 296 16.34 2.09 -10.56
C LYS A 296 14.86 1.68 -10.66
N GLY A 297 14.01 2.15 -9.74
CA GLY A 297 12.60 1.85 -9.77
C GLY A 297 11.86 2.50 -10.94
N ILE A 298 12.19 3.75 -11.30
CA ILE A 298 11.63 4.42 -12.49
C ILE A 298 12.01 3.67 -13.79
N LYS A 299 13.24 3.16 -13.88
CA LYS A 299 13.65 2.33 -15.02
C LYS A 299 12.81 1.06 -15.16
N GLU A 300 12.48 0.38 -14.05
CA GLU A 300 11.58 -0.78 -14.06
C GLU A 300 10.15 -0.40 -14.52
N VAL A 301 9.63 0.76 -14.06
CA VAL A 301 8.33 1.28 -14.50
C VAL A 301 8.36 1.58 -16.01
N ALA A 302 9.39 2.26 -16.50
CA ALA A 302 9.53 2.59 -17.91
C ALA A 302 9.64 1.32 -18.79
N SER A 303 10.40 0.33 -18.33
CA SER A 303 10.52 -0.96 -19.01
C SER A 303 9.15 -1.65 -19.14
N TRP A 304 8.39 -1.71 -18.05
CA TRP A 304 7.06 -2.31 -18.03
C TRP A 304 6.05 -1.58 -18.91
N LEU A 305 6.09 -0.24 -18.94
CA LEU A 305 5.17 0.56 -19.77
C LEU A 305 5.45 0.46 -21.28
N ARG A 306 6.65 0.00 -21.66
CA ARG A 306 7.03 -0.20 -23.08
C ARG A 306 6.67 -1.61 -23.60
N THR A 307 6.29 -2.55 -22.71
CA THR A 307 5.82 -3.90 -23.06
C THR A 307 4.34 -3.91 -23.37
#